data_0e70c3cfa3e5fc294b01ce8cf8fcbb40
#
_entry.id   0e70c3cfa3e5fc294b01ce8cf8fcbb40
#
_cell.length_a   1.000
_cell.length_b   1.000
_cell.length_c   1.000
_cell.angle_alpha   90.00
_cell.angle_beta   90.00
_cell.angle_gamma   90.00
#
_symmetry.space_group_name_H-M   'P 1'
#
loop_
_entity.id
_entity.type
_entity.pdbx_description
1 polymer ?
#
loop_
_entity_poly.entity_id
_entity_poly.type
_entity_poly.pdbx_seq_one_letter_code
_entity_poly.pdbx_strand_id
1 'polypeptide(L)'
;EYSAIIKDFDKIYNINFEEKPIEHKDNKLINDLDILIAFHFLRTLEVELHNGLKRNFIRREENLQSKIKGKIIFSKHINKNIMRGREDKIYCSYLDYDINCLENRILKRALRICASKIQTIKNSLYFYCISFFNEVSDELSISEINNVKLNPLYKRYKLLIELAIKIIKLKRYKDACNENEAPPFWIDMSLLFEKYVYALMLENIGSKNILYQKPYCHNKFKPDFIIKGKYNYIADTKYKIKYQNGKINKDDFNQLSGYSRVSKIVKVFNNTDKYIPKCLIIYPNKEADNK
;
A
#
# COMPACT_ATOMS: atom_id res chain seq x y z
N GLU A 1 -0.50 12.01 9.41
CA GLU A 1 0.72 12.62 8.83
C GLU A 1 1.48 11.61 7.99
N TYR A 2 1.74 10.41 8.47
CA TYR A 2 2.29 9.31 7.66
C TYR A 2 1.41 8.90 6.47
N SER A 3 0.13 9.28 6.44
CA SER A 3 -0.82 8.84 5.41
C SER A 3 -0.46 9.27 3.98
N ALA A 4 0.26 10.38 3.81
CA ALA A 4 0.67 10.87 2.51
C ALA A 4 1.85 10.08 1.92
N ILE A 5 2.80 9.68 2.77
CA ILE A 5 3.93 8.81 2.38
C ILE A 5 3.41 7.41 2.06
N ILE A 6 2.50 6.91 2.86
CA ILE A 6 1.93 5.58 2.78
C ILE A 6 1.14 5.36 1.47
N LYS A 7 0.37 6.35 0.99
CA LYS A 7 -0.43 6.22 -0.23
C LYS A 7 0.38 5.93 -1.50
N ASP A 8 1.62 6.39 -1.56
CA ASP A 8 2.49 6.23 -2.73
C ASP A 8 3.65 5.26 -2.46
N PHE A 9 3.60 4.51 -1.35
CA PHE A 9 4.67 3.60 -0.95
C PHE A 9 4.98 2.54 -2.04
N ASP A 10 3.96 2.03 -2.70
CA ASP A 10 4.12 1.07 -3.80
C ASP A 10 4.84 1.64 -5.03
N LYS A 11 4.84 2.97 -5.21
CA LYS A 11 5.59 3.64 -6.26
C LYS A 11 7.06 3.87 -5.88
N ILE A 12 7.29 4.06 -4.57
CA ILE A 12 8.63 4.32 -4.02
C ILE A 12 9.44 3.03 -3.95
N TYR A 13 8.80 1.92 -3.59
CA TYR A 13 9.45 0.66 -3.31
C TYR A 13 8.97 -0.45 -4.25
N ASN A 14 9.90 -1.07 -4.94
CA ASN A 14 9.62 -2.19 -5.84
C ASN A 14 10.52 -3.39 -5.52
N ILE A 15 9.93 -4.60 -5.53
CA ILE A 15 10.63 -5.86 -5.28
C ILE A 15 10.49 -6.74 -6.52
N ASN A 16 11.59 -7.26 -6.98
CA ASN A 16 11.60 -8.26 -8.05
C ASN A 16 11.74 -9.67 -7.46
N PHE A 17 10.68 -10.46 -7.53
CA PHE A 17 10.64 -11.84 -7.06
C PHE A 17 11.08 -12.86 -8.14
N GLU A 18 11.31 -12.41 -9.36
CA GLU A 18 11.66 -13.28 -10.50
C GLU A 18 13.18 -13.39 -10.68
N GLU A 19 13.93 -12.45 -10.14
CA GLU A 19 15.40 -12.46 -10.18
C GLU A 19 15.99 -13.33 -9.07
N LYS A 20 17.25 -13.75 -9.29
CA LYS A 20 18.01 -14.53 -8.31
C LYS A 20 18.23 -13.71 -7.02
N PRO A 21 18.30 -14.41 -5.86
CA PRO A 21 18.63 -13.75 -4.60
C PRO A 21 19.98 -13.06 -4.66
N ILE A 22 20.07 -11.92 -3.98
CA ILE A 22 21.28 -11.15 -3.83
C ILE A 22 21.69 -11.20 -2.36
N GLU A 23 22.98 -11.43 -2.08
CA GLU A 23 23.52 -11.26 -0.73
C GLU A 23 23.50 -9.78 -0.33
N HIS A 24 22.84 -9.49 0.75
CA HIS A 24 22.82 -8.16 1.35
C HIS A 24 23.80 -8.10 2.53
N LYS A 25 24.69 -7.12 2.50
CA LYS A 25 25.66 -6.87 3.59
C LYS A 25 24.98 -6.29 4.85
N ASP A 26 23.78 -5.78 4.73
CA ASP A 26 23.08 -5.11 5.83
C ASP A 26 21.68 -5.73 6.06
N ASN A 27 21.64 -6.71 6.95
CA ASN A 27 20.40 -7.38 7.37
C ASN A 27 19.44 -6.43 8.10
N LYS A 28 19.92 -5.34 8.69
CA LYS A 28 19.11 -4.37 9.40
C LYS A 28 18.19 -3.63 8.42
N LEU A 29 18.73 -3.19 7.29
CA LEU A 29 17.93 -2.49 6.26
C LEU A 29 16.77 -3.35 5.75
N ILE A 30 17.02 -4.65 5.50
CA ILE A 30 15.98 -5.58 5.02
C ILE A 30 14.88 -5.75 6.08
N ASN A 31 15.26 -5.86 7.35
CA ASN A 31 14.29 -6.00 8.42
C ASN A 31 13.46 -4.72 8.61
N ASP A 32 14.07 -3.55 8.50
CA ASP A 32 13.39 -2.27 8.58
C ASP A 32 12.39 -2.08 7.43
N LEU A 33 12.73 -2.51 6.21
CA LEU A 33 11.81 -2.51 5.08
C LEU A 33 10.63 -3.46 5.26
N ASP A 34 10.85 -4.66 5.78
CA ASP A 34 9.77 -5.60 6.09
C ASP A 34 8.79 -5.01 7.11
N ILE A 35 9.32 -4.33 8.13
CA ILE A 35 8.52 -3.66 9.16
C ILE A 35 7.68 -2.54 8.54
N LEU A 36 8.26 -1.76 7.62
CA LEU A 36 7.55 -0.70 6.90
C LEU A 36 6.42 -1.25 6.05
N ILE A 37 6.65 -2.32 5.28
CA ILE A 37 5.63 -2.97 4.46
C ILE A 37 4.49 -3.52 5.34
N ALA A 38 4.84 -4.20 6.44
CA ALA A 38 3.88 -4.73 7.37
C ALA A 38 3.04 -3.62 8.04
N PHE A 39 3.68 -2.51 8.41
CA PHE A 39 2.99 -1.36 8.99
C PHE A 39 2.07 -0.68 7.98
N HIS A 40 2.53 -0.52 6.73
CA HIS A 40 1.70 0.01 5.64
C HIS A 40 0.48 -0.86 5.38
N PHE A 41 0.67 -2.18 5.32
CA PHE A 41 -0.43 -3.13 5.17
C PHE A 41 -1.45 -3.01 6.31
N LEU A 42 -1.00 -2.97 7.57
CA LEU A 42 -1.90 -2.85 8.72
C LEU A 42 -2.70 -1.54 8.72
N ARG A 43 -2.07 -0.42 8.38
CA ARG A 43 -2.77 0.87 8.30
C ARG A 43 -3.79 0.91 7.18
N THR A 44 -3.45 0.35 6.03
CA THR A 44 -4.38 0.25 4.90
C THR A 44 -5.55 -0.68 5.24
N LEU A 45 -5.26 -1.80 5.91
CA LEU A 45 -6.27 -2.74 6.38
C LEU A 45 -7.19 -2.11 7.43
N GLU A 46 -6.66 -1.37 8.41
CA GLU A 46 -7.45 -0.64 9.43
C GLU A 46 -8.49 0.25 8.76
N VAL A 47 -8.07 1.05 7.78
CA VAL A 47 -8.99 1.96 7.05
C VAL A 47 -10.10 1.19 6.33
N GLU A 48 -9.78 0.05 5.71
CA GLU A 48 -10.79 -0.77 5.02
C GLU A 48 -11.72 -1.50 5.98
N LEU A 49 -11.24 -1.93 7.14
CA LEU A 49 -12.05 -2.61 8.15
C LEU A 49 -13.17 -1.72 8.74
N HIS A 50 -13.04 -0.40 8.69
CA HIS A 50 -14.14 0.50 9.05
C HIS A 50 -15.38 0.31 8.15
N ASN A 51 -15.18 -0.16 6.92
CA ASN A 51 -16.26 -0.51 5.99
C ASN A 51 -16.72 -1.98 6.12
N GLY A 52 -16.12 -2.74 7.03
CA GLY A 52 -16.32 -4.18 7.21
C GLY A 52 -15.59 -5.02 6.16
N LEU A 53 -15.50 -6.34 6.44
CA LEU A 53 -14.92 -7.28 5.51
C LEU A 53 -15.80 -7.48 4.28
N LYS A 54 -15.15 -7.68 3.13
CA LYS A 54 -15.80 -8.09 1.90
C LYS A 54 -16.55 -9.40 2.13
N ARG A 55 -17.76 -9.48 1.60
CA ARG A 55 -18.53 -10.73 1.50
C ARG A 55 -18.65 -11.14 0.05
N ASN A 56 -18.68 -12.44 -0.19
CA ASN A 56 -18.86 -12.98 -1.52
C ASN A 56 -19.76 -14.23 -1.49
N PHE A 57 -20.38 -14.54 -2.62
CA PHE A 57 -21.14 -15.78 -2.76
C PHE A 57 -20.16 -16.95 -2.96
N ILE A 58 -20.15 -17.86 -1.98
CA ILE A 58 -19.32 -19.05 -1.96
C ILE A 58 -20.22 -20.25 -2.18
N ARG A 59 -19.87 -21.13 -3.11
CA ARG A 59 -20.60 -22.37 -3.31
C ARG A 59 -20.24 -23.34 -2.19
N ARG A 60 -21.24 -23.74 -1.41
CA ARG A 60 -21.13 -24.75 -0.37
C ARG A 60 -21.82 -26.03 -0.83
N GLU A 61 -21.24 -27.15 -0.46
CA GLU A 61 -21.84 -28.47 -0.63
C GLU A 61 -21.90 -29.15 0.73
N GLU A 62 -23.11 -29.33 1.24
CA GLU A 62 -23.31 -29.85 2.59
C GLU A 62 -24.41 -30.91 2.61
N ASN A 63 -24.30 -31.82 3.59
CA ASN A 63 -25.31 -32.80 3.89
C ASN A 63 -26.22 -32.27 4.98
N LEU A 64 -27.31 -31.61 4.57
CA LEU A 64 -28.22 -30.89 5.46
C LEU A 64 -29.24 -31.83 6.08
N GLN A 65 -29.57 -31.60 7.36
CA GLN A 65 -30.56 -32.39 8.07
C GLN A 65 -31.96 -31.82 7.84
N SER A 66 -32.87 -32.65 7.32
CA SER A 66 -34.30 -32.38 7.15
C SER A 66 -34.66 -31.05 6.46
N LYS A 67 -33.77 -30.53 5.63
CA LYS A 67 -33.99 -29.28 4.86
C LYS A 67 -33.25 -29.29 3.52
N ILE A 68 -33.83 -28.61 2.57
CA ILE A 68 -33.24 -28.40 1.24
C ILE A 68 -32.79 -26.94 1.12
N LYS A 69 -31.54 -26.71 0.68
CA LYS A 69 -31.02 -25.39 0.36
C LYS A 69 -30.34 -25.45 -1.02
N GLY A 70 -30.82 -24.68 -1.96
CA GLY A 70 -30.30 -24.64 -3.32
C GLY A 70 -30.62 -25.90 -4.13
N LYS A 71 -29.63 -26.54 -4.75
CA LYS A 71 -29.79 -27.71 -5.62
C LYS A 71 -29.37 -28.99 -4.92
N ILE A 72 -30.15 -30.07 -5.09
CA ILE A 72 -29.78 -31.40 -4.60
C ILE A 72 -28.71 -31.98 -5.55
N ILE A 73 -27.61 -32.47 -4.99
CA ILE A 73 -26.60 -33.21 -5.73
C ILE A 73 -26.97 -34.69 -5.65
N PHE A 74 -27.79 -35.16 -6.59
CA PHE A 74 -28.36 -36.50 -6.56
C PHE A 74 -27.30 -37.61 -6.43
N SER A 75 -26.17 -37.54 -7.16
CA SER A 75 -25.11 -38.56 -7.09
C SER A 75 -24.55 -38.68 -5.66
N LYS A 76 -24.29 -37.56 -5.00
CA LYS A 76 -23.78 -37.58 -3.60
C LYS A 76 -24.88 -37.92 -2.63
N HIS A 77 -26.12 -37.48 -2.86
CA HIS A 77 -27.28 -37.79 -2.03
C HIS A 77 -27.58 -39.31 -2.02
N ILE A 78 -27.62 -39.94 -3.19
CA ILE A 78 -27.82 -41.40 -3.28
C ILE A 78 -26.73 -42.14 -2.53
N ASN A 79 -25.43 -41.86 -2.86
CA ASN A 79 -24.31 -42.60 -2.29
C ASN A 79 -24.12 -42.39 -0.78
N LYS A 80 -24.36 -41.17 -0.29
CA LYS A 80 -24.10 -40.82 1.12
C LYS A 80 -25.31 -40.96 2.05
N ASN A 81 -26.52 -40.88 1.51
CA ASN A 81 -27.75 -40.90 2.27
C ASN A 81 -28.62 -42.11 1.94
N ILE A 82 -29.15 -42.23 0.74
CA ILE A 82 -30.11 -43.29 0.39
C ILE A 82 -29.49 -44.67 0.59
N MET A 83 -28.31 -44.94 0.02
CA MET A 83 -27.66 -46.24 0.18
C MET A 83 -27.19 -46.56 1.61
N ARG A 84 -27.26 -45.61 2.50
CA ARG A 84 -26.88 -45.75 3.93
C ARG A 84 -28.08 -45.62 4.87
N GLY A 85 -29.30 -45.58 4.37
CA GLY A 85 -30.53 -45.45 5.15
C GLY A 85 -30.66 -44.14 5.93
N ARG A 86 -30.01 -43.07 5.44
CA ARG A 86 -30.04 -41.75 6.09
C ARG A 86 -31.08 -40.84 5.43
N GLU A 87 -32.34 -41.16 5.60
CA GLU A 87 -33.45 -40.44 4.98
C GLU A 87 -33.64 -39.03 5.58
N ASP A 88 -33.12 -38.78 6.77
CA ASP A 88 -33.13 -37.49 7.46
C ASP A 88 -32.17 -36.46 6.86
N LYS A 89 -31.29 -36.84 5.90
CA LYS A 89 -30.24 -35.99 5.32
C LYS A 89 -30.39 -35.83 3.83
N ILE A 90 -30.14 -34.60 3.37
CA ILE A 90 -30.20 -34.25 1.94
C ILE A 90 -28.91 -33.56 1.53
N TYR A 91 -28.21 -34.06 0.52
CA TYR A 91 -26.97 -33.48 0.04
C TYR A 91 -27.24 -32.36 -0.96
N CYS A 92 -26.95 -31.12 -0.56
CA CYS A 92 -27.28 -29.90 -1.31
C CYS A 92 -26.03 -29.12 -1.73
N SER A 93 -26.15 -28.40 -2.84
CA SER A 93 -25.23 -27.34 -3.26
C SER A 93 -25.97 -26.02 -3.34
N TYR A 94 -25.44 -25.00 -2.65
CA TYR A 94 -26.03 -23.68 -2.62
C TYR A 94 -24.98 -22.57 -2.57
N LEU A 95 -25.39 -21.36 -2.87
CA LEU A 95 -24.56 -20.18 -2.72
C LEU A 95 -24.82 -19.56 -1.34
N ASP A 96 -23.76 -19.36 -0.59
CA ASP A 96 -23.78 -18.72 0.72
C ASP A 96 -23.05 -17.37 0.67
N TYR A 97 -23.63 -16.33 1.26
CA TYR A 97 -23.03 -14.99 1.28
C TYR A 97 -22.18 -14.85 2.54
N ASP A 98 -20.89 -15.13 2.39
CA ASP A 98 -19.98 -15.35 3.51
C ASP A 98 -18.76 -14.43 3.43
N ILE A 99 -18.21 -14.13 4.58
CA ILE A 99 -16.91 -13.42 4.73
C ILE A 99 -15.71 -14.34 4.46
N ASN A 100 -15.87 -15.65 4.53
CA ASN A 100 -14.78 -16.62 4.30
C ASN A 100 -14.42 -16.76 2.82
N CYS A 101 -14.29 -15.65 2.11
CA CYS A 101 -13.87 -15.62 0.70
C CYS A 101 -12.33 -15.65 0.58
N LEU A 102 -11.86 -15.97 -0.63
CA LEU A 102 -10.44 -16.12 -0.93
C LEU A 102 -9.64 -14.87 -0.56
N GLU A 103 -10.16 -13.68 -0.89
CA GLU A 103 -9.49 -12.42 -0.61
C GLU A 103 -9.26 -12.23 0.90
N ASN A 104 -10.27 -12.50 1.73
CA ASN A 104 -10.14 -12.37 3.18
C ASN A 104 -9.19 -13.41 3.77
N ARG A 105 -9.13 -14.63 3.21
CA ARG A 105 -8.14 -15.65 3.61
C ARG A 105 -6.71 -15.19 3.30
N ILE A 106 -6.48 -14.54 2.14
CA ILE A 106 -5.20 -13.94 1.79
C ILE A 106 -4.82 -12.83 2.78
N LEU A 107 -5.75 -11.93 3.12
CA LEU A 107 -5.52 -10.86 4.09
C LEU A 107 -5.18 -11.42 5.47
N LYS A 108 -5.93 -12.42 5.95
CA LYS A 108 -5.67 -13.10 7.22
C LYS A 108 -4.28 -13.73 7.25
N ARG A 109 -3.87 -14.41 6.18
CA ARG A 109 -2.54 -15.02 6.08
C ARG A 109 -1.42 -13.98 6.15
N ALA A 110 -1.55 -12.88 5.41
CA ALA A 110 -0.60 -11.77 5.47
C ALA A 110 -0.54 -11.14 6.88
N LEU A 111 -1.70 -10.93 7.49
CA LEU A 111 -1.81 -10.38 8.85
C LEU A 111 -1.07 -11.26 9.88
N ARG A 112 -1.21 -12.58 9.81
CA ARG A 112 -0.46 -13.52 10.67
C ARG A 112 1.05 -13.44 10.46
N ILE A 113 1.50 -13.27 9.20
CA ILE A 113 2.93 -13.08 8.91
C ILE A 113 3.43 -11.77 9.52
N CYS A 114 2.64 -10.72 9.48
CA CYS A 114 3.00 -9.44 10.08
C CYS A 114 3.11 -9.49 11.61
N ALA A 115 2.42 -10.40 12.28
CA ALA A 115 2.39 -10.49 13.75
C ALA A 115 3.79 -10.55 14.36
N SER A 116 4.67 -11.40 13.83
CA SER A 116 6.04 -11.57 14.33
C SER A 116 6.93 -10.34 14.15
N LYS A 117 6.60 -9.47 13.20
CA LYS A 117 7.40 -8.28 12.86
C LYS A 117 6.96 -7.01 13.59
N ILE A 118 5.73 -6.99 14.08
CA ILE A 118 5.10 -5.79 14.65
C ILE A 118 4.94 -5.89 16.17
N GLN A 119 5.23 -7.05 16.78
CA GLN A 119 5.10 -7.27 18.22
C GLN A 119 5.78 -6.20 19.08
N THR A 120 6.81 -5.54 18.56
CA THR A 120 7.56 -4.48 19.27
C THR A 120 6.94 -3.07 19.10
N ILE A 121 6.09 -2.83 18.08
CA ILE A 121 5.73 -1.47 17.69
C ILE A 121 4.28 -1.09 17.99
N LYS A 122 3.28 -1.92 17.68
CA LYS A 122 1.84 -1.63 17.92
C LYS A 122 0.97 -2.90 18.00
N ASN A 123 1.00 -3.58 19.10
CA ASN A 123 0.15 -4.75 19.36
C ASN A 123 -1.36 -4.44 19.26
N SER A 124 -1.80 -3.26 19.70
CA SER A 124 -3.23 -2.87 19.69
C SER A 124 -3.83 -2.84 18.29
N LEU A 125 -3.12 -2.32 17.29
CA LEU A 125 -3.59 -2.26 15.91
C LEU A 125 -3.70 -3.66 15.29
N TYR A 126 -2.74 -4.53 15.56
CA TYR A 126 -2.79 -5.92 15.11
C TYR A 126 -4.00 -6.66 15.70
N PHE A 127 -4.21 -6.57 17.01
CA PHE A 127 -5.35 -7.22 17.67
C PHE A 127 -6.69 -6.67 17.21
N TYR A 128 -6.78 -5.38 16.95
CA TYR A 128 -7.94 -4.78 16.33
C TYR A 128 -8.21 -5.40 14.95
N CYS A 129 -7.22 -5.44 14.07
CA CYS A 129 -7.39 -5.99 12.73
C CYS A 129 -7.75 -7.48 12.75
N ILE A 130 -7.05 -8.32 13.55
CA ILE A 130 -7.26 -9.76 13.53
C ILE A 130 -8.63 -10.18 14.07
N SER A 131 -9.24 -9.39 14.95
CA SER A 131 -10.56 -9.67 15.52
C SER A 131 -11.67 -9.79 14.48
N PHE A 132 -11.55 -9.10 13.34
CA PHE A 132 -12.51 -9.19 12.25
C PHE A 132 -12.44 -10.51 11.48
N PHE A 133 -11.34 -11.26 11.60
CA PHE A 133 -11.07 -12.47 10.82
C PHE A 133 -11.38 -13.78 11.57
N ASN A 134 -12.12 -13.73 12.67
CA ASN A 134 -12.39 -14.92 13.50
C ASN A 134 -13.11 -16.02 12.70
N GLU A 135 -14.07 -15.65 11.85
CA GLU A 135 -14.84 -16.58 11.02
C GLU A 135 -14.17 -16.92 9.67
N VAL A 136 -13.02 -16.32 9.37
CA VAL A 136 -12.27 -16.57 8.14
C VAL A 136 -11.33 -17.76 8.34
N SER A 137 -11.35 -18.74 7.42
CA SER A 137 -10.47 -19.91 7.46
C SER A 137 -9.00 -19.52 7.23
N ASP A 138 -8.10 -20.33 7.78
CA ASP A 138 -6.65 -20.24 7.55
C ASP A 138 -6.18 -21.07 6.36
N GLU A 139 -7.07 -21.90 5.80
CA GLU A 139 -6.75 -22.74 4.65
C GLU A 139 -6.56 -21.87 3.40
N LEU A 140 -5.37 -21.89 2.86
CA LEU A 140 -5.00 -21.14 1.66
C LEU A 140 -3.90 -21.86 0.90
N SER A 141 -4.20 -22.25 -0.34
CA SER A 141 -3.23 -22.86 -1.25
C SER A 141 -2.48 -21.80 -2.06
N ILE A 142 -1.29 -22.17 -2.53
CA ILE A 142 -0.45 -21.29 -3.35
C ILE A 142 -1.09 -21.02 -4.70
N SER A 143 -1.72 -22.03 -5.29
CA SER A 143 -2.43 -21.92 -6.56
C SER A 143 -3.58 -20.92 -6.48
N GLU A 144 -4.29 -20.85 -5.34
CA GLU A 144 -5.34 -19.87 -5.12
C GLU A 144 -4.81 -18.44 -5.06
N ILE A 145 -3.64 -18.23 -4.43
CA ILE A 145 -3.01 -16.90 -4.34
C ILE A 145 -2.64 -16.38 -5.74
N ASN A 146 -2.06 -17.23 -6.59
CA ASN A 146 -1.60 -16.83 -7.92
C ASN A 146 -2.76 -16.58 -8.90
N ASN A 147 -3.93 -17.19 -8.67
CA ASN A 147 -5.10 -17.11 -9.54
C ASN A 147 -6.19 -16.17 -9.03
N VAL A 148 -5.89 -15.33 -8.04
CA VAL A 148 -6.85 -14.37 -7.49
C VAL A 148 -7.33 -13.40 -8.56
N LYS A 149 -8.65 -13.42 -8.85
CA LYS A 149 -9.31 -12.45 -9.74
C LYS A 149 -10.03 -11.41 -8.90
N LEU A 150 -9.52 -10.19 -8.94
CA LEU A 150 -10.10 -9.09 -8.18
C LEU A 150 -11.35 -8.55 -8.89
N ASN A 151 -12.46 -8.50 -8.16
CA ASN A 151 -13.69 -7.91 -8.68
C ASN A 151 -13.51 -6.39 -8.80
N PRO A 152 -13.76 -5.79 -10.00
CA PRO A 152 -13.64 -4.34 -10.20
C PRO A 152 -14.49 -3.48 -9.26
N LEU A 153 -15.58 -4.02 -8.72
CA LEU A 153 -16.43 -3.33 -7.75
C LEU A 153 -15.71 -3.05 -6.42
N TYR A 154 -14.71 -3.85 -6.08
CA TYR A 154 -13.93 -3.73 -4.85
C TYR A 154 -12.54 -3.14 -5.12
N LYS A 155 -12.48 -1.98 -5.81
CA LYS A 155 -11.21 -1.31 -6.14
C LYS A 155 -10.31 -1.06 -4.92
N ARG A 156 -10.90 -0.82 -3.73
CA ARG A 156 -10.16 -0.60 -2.48
C ARG A 156 -9.39 -1.84 -2.03
N TYR A 157 -10.00 -3.02 -2.19
CA TYR A 157 -9.34 -4.30 -1.87
C TYR A 157 -8.15 -4.62 -2.77
N LYS A 158 -8.05 -4.00 -3.96
CA LYS A 158 -6.96 -4.28 -4.89
C LYS A 158 -5.60 -4.00 -4.25
N LEU A 159 -5.40 -2.81 -3.72
CA LEU A 159 -4.14 -2.43 -3.05
C LEU A 159 -3.82 -3.35 -1.86
N LEU A 160 -4.83 -3.64 -1.03
CA LEU A 160 -4.67 -4.54 0.12
C LEU A 160 -4.23 -5.95 -0.28
N ILE A 161 -4.85 -6.52 -1.30
CA ILE A 161 -4.51 -7.86 -1.79
C ILE A 161 -3.10 -7.86 -2.41
N GLU A 162 -2.73 -6.84 -3.17
CA GLU A 162 -1.39 -6.69 -3.74
C GLU A 162 -0.32 -6.65 -2.63
N LEU A 163 -0.55 -5.85 -1.56
CA LEU A 163 0.34 -5.80 -0.39
C LEU A 163 0.39 -7.14 0.35
N ALA A 164 -0.76 -7.78 0.56
CA ALA A 164 -0.84 -9.08 1.22
C ALA A 164 -0.06 -10.15 0.45
N ILE A 165 -0.21 -10.20 -0.87
CA ILE A 165 0.54 -11.12 -1.72
C ILE A 165 2.04 -10.85 -1.68
N LYS A 166 2.47 -9.57 -1.69
CA LYS A 166 3.89 -9.21 -1.52
C LYS A 166 4.44 -9.75 -0.19
N ILE A 167 3.72 -9.55 0.92
CA ILE A 167 4.12 -10.05 2.25
C ILE A 167 4.25 -11.57 2.27
N ILE A 168 3.27 -12.29 1.71
CA ILE A 168 3.30 -13.76 1.65
C ILE A 168 4.47 -14.24 0.78
N LYS A 169 4.71 -13.62 -0.37
CA LYS A 169 5.85 -13.94 -1.25
C LYS A 169 7.18 -13.67 -0.57
N LEU A 170 7.34 -12.53 0.11
CA LEU A 170 8.54 -12.19 0.88
C LEU A 170 8.84 -13.23 1.96
N LYS A 171 7.84 -13.62 2.74
CA LYS A 171 8.01 -14.66 3.78
C LYS A 171 8.47 -15.97 3.17
N ARG A 172 7.82 -16.42 2.11
CA ARG A 172 8.20 -17.67 1.41
C ARG A 172 9.59 -17.62 0.82
N TYR A 173 9.96 -16.46 0.25
CA TYR A 173 11.29 -16.27 -0.29
C TYR A 173 12.36 -16.41 0.81
N LYS A 174 12.13 -15.77 1.97
CA LYS A 174 13.02 -15.91 3.13
C LYS A 174 13.08 -17.33 3.70
N ASP A 175 11.98 -18.07 3.66
CA ASP A 175 11.94 -19.47 4.11
C ASP A 175 12.68 -20.41 3.13
N ALA A 176 12.86 -20.01 1.88
CA ALA A 176 13.52 -20.81 0.84
C ALA A 176 14.99 -20.44 0.61
N CYS A 177 15.45 -19.29 1.10
CA CYS A 177 16.80 -18.76 0.89
C CYS A 177 17.57 -18.74 2.22
N ASN A 178 18.90 -18.51 2.14
CA ASN A 178 19.74 -18.30 3.32
C ASN A 178 19.39 -16.99 4.03
N GLU A 179 19.70 -16.88 5.31
CA GLU A 179 19.35 -15.72 6.16
C GLU A 179 19.86 -14.37 5.62
N ASN A 180 20.94 -14.38 4.84
CA ASN A 180 21.57 -13.19 4.26
C ASN A 180 21.08 -12.87 2.83
N GLU A 181 20.17 -13.66 2.30
CA GLU A 181 19.67 -13.49 0.95
C GLU A 181 18.29 -12.83 0.95
N ALA A 182 18.07 -11.87 0.05
CA ALA A 182 16.79 -11.23 -0.16
C ALA A 182 16.51 -11.03 -1.66
N PRO A 183 15.24 -10.91 -2.07
CA PRO A 183 14.93 -10.54 -3.43
C PRO A 183 15.48 -9.15 -3.74
N PRO A 184 15.97 -8.91 -4.97
CA PRO A 184 16.38 -7.59 -5.39
C PRO A 184 15.25 -6.57 -5.21
N PHE A 185 15.56 -5.42 -4.66
CA PHE A 185 14.63 -4.32 -4.52
C PHE A 185 15.31 -2.99 -4.85
N TRP A 186 14.52 -2.02 -5.25
CA TRP A 186 14.99 -0.65 -5.46
C TRP A 186 14.00 0.36 -4.88
N ILE A 187 14.55 1.50 -4.50
CA ILE A 187 13.80 2.60 -3.92
C ILE A 187 13.98 3.83 -4.81
N ASP A 188 12.89 4.45 -5.23
CA ASP A 188 12.92 5.77 -5.86
C ASP A 188 13.23 6.83 -4.79
N MET A 189 14.52 7.13 -4.63
CA MET A 189 15.01 8.09 -3.64
C MET A 189 14.53 9.51 -3.91
N SER A 190 14.28 9.87 -5.17
CA SER A 190 13.75 11.20 -5.53
C SER A 190 12.32 11.35 -5.02
N LEU A 191 11.49 10.37 -5.29
CA LEU A 191 10.09 10.36 -4.83
C LEU A 191 10.01 10.22 -3.30
N LEU A 192 10.87 9.41 -2.68
CA LEU A 192 10.94 9.27 -1.23
C LEU A 192 11.30 10.60 -0.56
N PHE A 193 12.31 11.29 -1.07
CA PHE A 193 12.74 12.59 -0.55
C PHE A 193 11.64 13.65 -0.70
N GLU A 194 10.98 13.70 -1.85
CA GLU A 194 9.85 14.61 -2.07
C GLU A 194 8.71 14.37 -1.05
N LYS A 195 8.38 13.10 -0.78
CA LYS A 195 7.36 12.74 0.20
C LYS A 195 7.79 13.05 1.64
N TYR A 196 9.04 12.86 1.96
CA TYR A 196 9.61 13.22 3.26
C TYR A 196 9.48 14.73 3.50
N VAL A 197 9.90 15.55 2.52
CA VAL A 197 9.77 17.00 2.59
C VAL A 197 8.30 17.41 2.71
N TYR A 198 7.40 16.77 1.95
CA TYR A 198 5.97 17.02 2.08
C TYR A 198 5.43 16.75 3.48
N ALA A 199 5.82 15.63 4.10
CA ALA A 199 5.42 15.31 5.46
C ALA A 199 5.89 16.37 6.46
N LEU A 200 7.17 16.79 6.38
CA LEU A 200 7.70 17.87 7.22
C LEU A 200 6.96 19.20 7.02
N MET A 201 6.62 19.54 5.79
CA MET A 201 5.85 20.74 5.50
C MET A 201 4.44 20.68 6.08
N LEU A 202 3.77 19.51 6.02
CA LEU A 202 2.44 19.34 6.62
C LEU A 202 2.46 19.55 8.13
N GLU A 203 3.49 19.07 8.82
CA GLU A 203 3.65 19.25 10.27
C GLU A 203 3.88 20.71 10.65
N ASN A 204 4.72 21.42 9.90
CA ASN A 204 5.15 22.78 10.28
C ASN A 204 4.27 23.90 9.71
N ILE A 205 3.70 23.72 8.51
CA ILE A 205 2.99 24.78 7.77
C ILE A 205 1.49 24.51 7.72
N GLY A 206 1.09 23.24 7.79
CA GLY A 206 -0.30 22.79 7.70
C GLY A 206 -0.82 22.63 6.26
N SER A 207 -1.75 21.73 6.08
CA SER A 207 -2.27 21.30 4.76
C SER A 207 -2.99 22.40 3.97
N LYS A 208 -3.55 23.42 4.65
CA LYS A 208 -4.28 24.52 4.00
C LYS A 208 -3.37 25.44 3.19
N ASN A 209 -2.12 25.50 3.57
CA ASN A 209 -1.13 26.43 3.01
C ASN A 209 -0.22 25.79 1.94
N ILE A 210 -0.40 24.51 1.66
CA ILE A 210 0.46 23.75 0.74
C ILE A 210 -0.40 23.15 -0.38
N LEU A 211 -0.02 23.42 -1.63
CA LEU A 211 -0.53 22.71 -2.79
C LEU A 211 0.58 21.78 -3.30
N TYR A 212 0.35 20.48 -3.16
CA TYR A 212 1.29 19.44 -3.54
C TYR A 212 0.99 18.92 -4.94
N GLN A 213 2.01 18.91 -5.80
CA GLN A 213 1.98 18.37 -7.18
C GLN A 213 0.74 18.77 -8.00
N LYS A 214 0.22 19.99 -7.81
CA LYS A 214 -0.94 20.45 -8.56
C LYS A 214 -0.56 20.80 -10.00
N PRO A 215 -1.18 20.17 -11.01
CA PRO A 215 -0.86 20.44 -12.41
C PRO A 215 -1.48 21.74 -12.91
N TYR A 216 -0.75 22.44 -13.78
CA TYR A 216 -1.16 23.68 -14.46
C TYR A 216 -0.97 23.56 -15.97
N CYS A 217 -1.76 24.33 -16.73
CA CYS A 217 -1.66 24.44 -18.19
C CYS A 217 -1.64 23.06 -18.89
N HIS A 218 -2.69 22.26 -18.68
CA HIS A 218 -2.84 20.93 -19.30
C HIS A 218 -1.67 19.99 -18.95
N ASN A 219 -1.28 19.95 -17.67
CA ASN A 219 -0.19 19.13 -17.12
C ASN A 219 1.23 19.48 -17.59
N LYS A 220 1.42 20.59 -18.31
CA LYS A 220 2.76 21.01 -18.76
C LYS A 220 3.65 21.50 -17.63
N PHE A 221 3.05 22.11 -16.59
CA PHE A 221 3.77 22.64 -15.43
C PHE A 221 3.21 22.02 -14.15
N LYS A 222 4.07 21.34 -13.41
CA LYS A 222 3.70 20.64 -12.18
C LYS A 222 4.80 20.84 -11.12
N PRO A 223 4.79 22.00 -10.42
CA PRO A 223 5.72 22.20 -9.32
C PRO A 223 5.42 21.21 -8.18
N ASP A 224 6.44 20.78 -7.47
CA ASP A 224 6.28 19.87 -6.33
C ASP A 224 5.42 20.54 -5.26
N PHE A 225 5.74 21.78 -4.90
CA PHE A 225 5.02 22.52 -3.87
C PHE A 225 4.75 23.95 -4.26
N ILE A 226 3.55 24.44 -3.93
CA ILE A 226 3.21 25.85 -3.86
C ILE A 226 2.85 26.14 -2.42
N ILE A 227 3.62 26.99 -1.74
CA ILE A 227 3.48 27.33 -0.33
C ILE A 227 2.88 28.72 -0.22
N LYS A 228 1.74 28.84 0.48
CA LYS A 228 1.04 30.09 0.76
C LYS A 228 1.25 30.48 2.21
N GLY A 229 1.41 31.76 2.49
CA GLY A 229 1.55 32.24 3.86
C GLY A 229 2.14 33.62 3.94
N LYS A 230 2.90 33.90 5.01
CA LYS A 230 3.63 35.15 5.16
C LYS A 230 4.58 35.41 3.98
N TYR A 231 5.13 34.35 3.43
CA TYR A 231 5.95 34.35 2.22
C TYR A 231 5.39 33.33 1.25
N ASN A 232 5.22 33.70 -0.02
CA ASN A 232 4.72 32.83 -1.08
C ASN A 232 5.90 32.23 -1.83
N TYR A 233 5.98 30.91 -1.85
CA TYR A 233 7.07 30.17 -2.50
C TYR A 233 6.55 29.14 -3.50
N ILE A 234 7.30 28.98 -4.59
CA ILE A 234 7.25 27.78 -5.43
C ILE A 234 8.48 26.96 -5.06
N ALA A 235 8.28 25.74 -4.60
CA ALA A 235 9.37 24.88 -4.20
C ALA A 235 9.41 23.60 -5.02
N ASP A 236 10.61 23.14 -5.31
CA ASP A 236 10.89 21.91 -6.05
C ASP A 236 11.98 21.12 -5.31
N THR A 237 11.79 19.82 -5.19
CA THR A 237 12.73 18.93 -4.50
C THR A 237 13.67 18.28 -5.48
N LYS A 238 14.95 18.21 -5.13
CA LYS A 238 15.95 17.55 -5.95
C LYS A 238 16.83 16.64 -5.08
N TYR A 239 16.72 15.34 -5.27
CA TYR A 239 17.61 14.37 -4.63
C TYR A 239 18.91 14.26 -5.44
N LYS A 240 19.80 15.27 -5.30
CA LYS A 240 21.08 15.34 -6.02
C LYS A 240 22.20 15.75 -5.09
N ILE A 241 23.24 14.93 -5.00
CA ILE A 241 24.45 15.20 -4.19
C ILE A 241 25.23 16.43 -4.71
N LYS A 242 25.03 16.80 -5.98
CA LYS A 242 25.78 17.86 -6.67
C LYS A 242 25.57 19.29 -6.14
N TYR A 243 24.54 19.53 -5.31
CA TYR A 243 24.27 20.86 -4.77
C TYR A 243 25.12 21.23 -3.54
N GLN A 244 25.94 20.30 -3.06
CA GLN A 244 26.79 20.52 -1.87
C GLN A 244 27.78 21.68 -1.98
N ASN A 245 28.06 22.18 -3.20
CA ASN A 245 28.99 23.29 -3.43
C ASN A 245 28.31 24.58 -3.90
N GLY A 246 27.01 24.77 -3.64
CA GLY A 246 26.26 25.97 -4.04
C GLY A 246 26.05 26.15 -5.55
N LYS A 247 26.48 25.19 -6.38
CA LYS A 247 26.29 25.26 -7.85
C LYS A 247 24.95 24.65 -8.25
N ILE A 248 23.99 25.51 -8.52
CA ILE A 248 22.66 25.11 -9.04
C ILE A 248 22.80 24.63 -10.49
N ASN A 249 22.17 23.50 -10.83
CA ASN A 249 22.10 23.06 -12.22
C ASN A 249 21.22 24.02 -13.03
N LYS A 250 21.70 24.41 -14.22
CA LYS A 250 21.02 25.35 -15.14
C LYS A 250 19.60 24.86 -15.49
N ASP A 251 19.39 23.57 -15.66
CA ASP A 251 18.10 22.99 -16.02
C ASP A 251 17.09 23.12 -14.88
N ASP A 252 17.52 22.83 -13.64
CA ASP A 252 16.68 22.96 -12.45
C ASP A 252 16.32 24.43 -12.18
N PHE A 253 17.27 25.34 -12.42
CA PHE A 253 17.02 26.79 -12.37
C PHE A 253 16.00 27.23 -13.44
N ASN A 254 16.16 26.77 -14.67
CA ASN A 254 15.25 27.08 -15.77
C ASN A 254 13.85 26.54 -15.51
N GLN A 255 13.73 25.35 -14.95
CA GLN A 255 12.46 24.74 -14.57
C GLN A 255 11.70 25.62 -13.56
N LEU A 256 12.35 26.02 -12.48
CA LEU A 256 11.74 26.88 -11.46
C LEU A 256 11.41 28.28 -11.98
N SER A 257 12.31 28.86 -12.78
CA SER A 257 12.07 30.15 -13.44
C SER A 257 10.88 30.07 -14.39
N GLY A 258 10.70 28.92 -15.07
CA GLY A 258 9.52 28.64 -15.87
C GLY A 258 8.24 28.64 -15.04
N TYR A 259 8.24 27.97 -13.90
CA TYR A 259 7.07 27.93 -13.00
C TYR A 259 6.67 29.31 -12.49
N SER A 260 7.64 30.15 -12.12
CA SER A 260 7.39 31.49 -11.58
C SER A 260 6.77 32.47 -12.59
N ARG A 261 6.88 32.19 -13.90
CA ARG A 261 6.32 32.99 -15.00
C ARG A 261 4.95 32.51 -15.46
N VAL A 262 4.47 31.36 -15.00
CA VAL A 262 3.15 30.85 -15.39
C VAL A 262 2.05 31.65 -14.70
N SER A 263 1.28 32.43 -15.43
CA SER A 263 0.22 33.29 -14.90
C SER A 263 -0.79 32.54 -14.02
N LYS A 264 -1.15 31.31 -14.37
CA LYS A 264 -2.05 30.45 -13.57
C LYS A 264 -1.45 30.06 -12.22
N ILE A 265 -0.13 29.92 -12.11
CA ILE A 265 0.57 29.65 -10.84
C ILE A 265 0.65 30.95 -10.02
N VAL A 266 0.99 32.05 -10.66
CA VAL A 266 1.07 33.37 -9.98
C VAL A 266 -0.28 33.78 -9.37
N LYS A 267 -1.38 33.53 -10.09
CA LYS A 267 -2.75 33.81 -9.60
C LYS A 267 -3.13 33.00 -8.35
N VAL A 268 -2.46 31.90 -8.08
CA VAL A 268 -2.69 31.09 -6.85
C VAL A 268 -2.33 31.90 -5.59
N PHE A 269 -1.43 32.87 -5.71
CA PHE A 269 -1.00 33.73 -4.60
C PHE A 269 -1.86 35.01 -4.45
N ASN A 270 -2.97 35.13 -5.18
CA ASN A 270 -3.83 36.31 -5.21
C ASN A 270 -3.09 37.62 -5.59
N ASN A 271 -2.02 37.51 -6.34
CA ASN A 271 -1.18 38.64 -6.73
C ASN A 271 -1.45 39.07 -8.17
N THR A 272 -1.20 40.35 -8.44
CA THR A 272 -1.27 40.92 -9.78
C THR A 272 -0.16 40.38 -10.68
N ASP A 273 -0.33 40.45 -11.98
CA ASP A 273 0.58 39.88 -13.01
C ASP A 273 2.04 40.39 -12.94
N LYS A 274 2.33 41.39 -12.12
CA LYS A 274 3.69 41.95 -11.90
C LYS A 274 4.49 41.27 -10.78
N TYR A 275 3.87 40.36 -10.00
CA TYR A 275 4.55 39.70 -8.89
C TYR A 275 5.22 38.40 -9.35
N ILE A 276 6.52 38.30 -9.14
CA ILE A 276 7.27 37.06 -9.36
C ILE A 276 7.42 36.34 -8.00
N PRO A 277 6.81 35.16 -7.82
CA PRO A 277 6.94 34.42 -6.56
C PRO A 277 8.38 33.96 -6.35
N LYS A 278 8.80 33.90 -5.09
CA LYS A 278 10.11 33.34 -4.72
C LYS A 278 10.16 31.84 -5.04
N CYS A 279 11.31 31.39 -5.52
CA CYS A 279 11.56 29.98 -5.85
C CYS A 279 12.55 29.38 -4.88
N LEU A 280 12.29 28.13 -4.44
CA LEU A 280 13.15 27.35 -3.54
C LEU A 280 13.49 26.02 -4.20
N ILE A 281 14.77 25.63 -4.14
CA ILE A 281 15.21 24.27 -4.38
C ILE A 281 15.54 23.63 -3.05
N ILE A 282 14.93 22.49 -2.76
CA ILE A 282 15.14 21.74 -1.52
C ILE A 282 15.93 20.48 -1.86
N TYR A 283 17.07 20.30 -1.21
CA TYR A 283 17.96 19.16 -1.44
C TYR A 283 18.52 18.62 -0.11
N PRO A 284 18.90 17.33 -0.05
CA PRO A 284 19.48 16.78 1.17
C PRO A 284 20.87 17.36 1.44
N ASN A 285 21.13 17.73 2.70
CA ASN A 285 22.45 18.19 3.13
C ASN A 285 23.12 17.08 3.97
N LYS A 286 24.37 16.73 3.66
CA LYS A 286 25.14 15.75 4.41
C LYS A 286 25.79 16.31 5.69
N GLU A 287 25.87 17.64 5.84
CA GLU A 287 26.55 18.27 6.98
C GLU A 287 25.70 18.34 8.25
N ALA A 288 24.41 17.97 8.19
CA ALA A 288 23.52 18.08 9.34
C ALA A 288 23.67 16.98 10.40
N ASP A 289 24.42 15.91 10.11
CA ASP A 289 24.58 14.77 11.04
C ASP A 289 25.67 15.00 12.12
N ASN A 290 26.32 16.17 12.17
CA ASN A 290 27.40 16.50 13.12
C ASN A 290 27.02 17.64 14.11
N LYS A 291 25.76 17.81 14.46
CA LYS A 291 25.36 18.69 15.55
C LYS A 291 24.40 18.02 16.50
#